data_727645bc655b372ee199ca6ba847c1f1
#
_entry.id   727645bc655b372ee199ca6ba847c1f1
#
_cell.length_a   1.000
_cell.length_b   1.000
_cell.length_c   1.000
_cell.angle_alpha   90.00
_cell.angle_beta   90.00
_cell.angle_gamma   90.00
#
_symmetry.space_group_name_H-M   'P 1'
#
loop_
_entity.id
_entity.type
_entity.pdbx_description
1 polymer ?
#
loop_
_entity_poly.entity_id
_entity_poly.type
_entity_poly.pdbx_seq_one_letter_code
_entity_poly.pdbx_strand_id
1 'polypeptide(L)'
;MIYRGILATTRDAVVRGFAQRHLATEAAHLAAIEQLLAPRHRSRLLPLWRAAGWLTGALPACVGPRAVFATIEAVETFVDHHYTEQIELIDHLDPSHSQPVLQALRSQLHCFRADEIEHRDDAAARIDQHASPPSATLRLWICAVGAGSRGAVKICRWV
;
A
#
# COMPACT_ATOMS: atom_id res chain seq x y z
N MET A 1 0.84 -1.62 7.84
CA MET A 1 0.29 -0.97 9.07
C MET A 1 -1.17 -0.57 8.91
N ILE A 2 -1.62 -0.23 7.72
CA ILE A 2 -3.02 0.16 7.40
C ILE A 2 -4.00 -0.91 7.88
N TYR A 3 -3.84 -2.15 7.43
CA TYR A 3 -4.73 -3.25 7.83
C TYR A 3 -4.80 -3.50 9.35
N ARG A 4 -3.70 -3.23 10.09
CA ARG A 4 -3.72 -3.28 11.57
C ARG A 4 -4.60 -2.18 12.17
N GLY A 5 -4.57 -0.97 11.60
CA GLY A 5 -5.45 0.13 12.00
C GLY A 5 -6.92 -0.21 11.75
N ILE A 6 -7.23 -0.77 10.57
CA ILE A 6 -8.57 -1.23 10.22
C ILE A 6 -9.06 -2.28 11.24
N LEU A 7 -8.27 -3.33 11.48
CA LEU A 7 -8.65 -4.42 12.38
C LEU A 7 -8.83 -4.01 13.85
N ALA A 8 -8.06 -2.99 14.28
CA ALA A 8 -8.18 -2.45 15.63
C ALA A 8 -9.47 -1.64 15.84
N THR A 9 -10.07 -1.12 14.76
CA THR A 9 -11.16 -0.15 14.85
C THR A 9 -12.50 -0.71 14.40
N THR A 10 -12.55 -1.44 13.26
CA THR A 10 -13.81 -1.96 12.71
C THR A 10 -14.33 -3.19 13.45
N ARG A 11 -15.68 -3.29 13.54
CA ARG A 11 -16.39 -4.49 13.96
C ARG A 11 -17.10 -5.19 12.80
N ASP A 12 -17.10 -4.57 11.60
CA ASP A 12 -17.72 -5.13 10.41
C ASP A 12 -17.01 -6.42 9.99
N ALA A 13 -17.73 -7.52 9.85
CA ALA A 13 -17.17 -8.84 9.57
C ALA A 13 -16.56 -8.92 8.16
N VAL A 14 -17.14 -8.23 7.18
CA VAL A 14 -16.67 -8.21 5.80
C VAL A 14 -15.34 -7.47 5.71
N VAL A 15 -15.26 -6.28 6.34
CA VAL A 15 -14.04 -5.47 6.41
C VAL A 15 -12.94 -6.21 7.18
N ARG A 16 -13.28 -6.89 8.27
CA ARG A 16 -12.33 -7.69 9.04
C ARG A 16 -11.75 -8.85 8.22
N GLY A 17 -12.63 -9.61 7.54
CA GLY A 17 -12.20 -10.72 6.68
C GLY A 17 -11.28 -10.26 5.54
N PHE A 18 -11.63 -9.14 4.91
CA PHE A 18 -10.78 -8.48 3.91
C PHE A 18 -9.41 -8.11 4.50
N ALA A 19 -9.40 -7.34 5.59
CA ALA A 19 -8.16 -6.85 6.20
C ALA A 19 -7.25 -7.97 6.73
N GLN A 20 -7.82 -9.09 7.20
CA GLN A 20 -7.05 -10.24 7.67
C GLN A 20 -6.32 -10.96 6.51
N ARG A 21 -6.99 -11.14 5.36
CA ARG A 21 -6.37 -11.76 4.18
C ARG A 21 -5.17 -10.96 3.70
N HIS A 22 -5.37 -9.68 3.43
CA HIS A 22 -4.34 -8.83 2.87
C HIS A 22 -3.21 -8.52 3.87
N LEU A 23 -3.49 -8.48 5.18
CA LEU A 23 -2.45 -8.30 6.21
C LEU A 23 -1.36 -9.40 6.15
N ALA A 24 -1.73 -10.62 5.81
CA ALA A 24 -0.75 -11.72 5.72
C ALA A 24 0.20 -11.52 4.54
N THR A 25 -0.31 -11.11 3.38
CA THR A 25 0.48 -10.76 2.19
C THR A 25 1.42 -9.60 2.48
N GLU A 26 0.92 -8.52 3.05
CA GLU A 26 1.71 -7.35 3.47
C GLU A 26 2.84 -7.69 4.45
N ALA A 27 2.57 -8.61 5.37
CA ALA A 27 3.60 -9.06 6.32
C ALA A 27 4.72 -9.83 5.61
N ALA A 28 4.38 -10.62 4.58
CA ALA A 28 5.36 -11.33 3.76
C ALA A 28 6.18 -10.36 2.89
N HIS A 29 5.54 -9.35 2.26
CA HIS A 29 6.24 -8.30 1.51
C HIS A 29 7.24 -7.55 2.39
N LEU A 30 6.79 -7.10 3.58
CA LEU A 30 7.67 -6.41 4.52
C LEU A 30 8.87 -7.28 4.94
N ALA A 31 8.64 -8.56 5.26
CA ALA A 31 9.70 -9.47 5.65
C ALA A 31 10.73 -9.67 4.52
N ALA A 32 10.28 -9.79 3.27
CA ALA A 32 11.16 -9.90 2.12
C ALA A 32 12.00 -8.64 1.89
N ILE A 33 11.40 -7.46 1.96
CA ILE A 33 12.13 -6.18 1.85
C ILE A 33 13.13 -6.00 3.02
N GLU A 34 12.75 -6.39 4.23
CA GLU A 34 13.64 -6.32 5.39
C GLU A 34 14.86 -7.23 5.29
N GLN A 35 14.78 -8.33 4.54
CA GLN A 35 15.93 -9.20 4.24
C GLN A 35 16.89 -8.57 3.24
N LEU A 36 16.39 -7.75 2.31
CA LEU A 36 17.20 -7.05 1.31
C LEU A 36 17.91 -5.81 1.90
N LEU A 37 17.34 -5.19 2.92
CA LEU A 37 17.82 -3.94 3.50
C LEU A 37 18.57 -4.16 4.82
N ALA A 38 19.87 -3.87 4.83
CA ALA A 38 20.60 -3.82 6.09
C ALA A 38 19.95 -2.77 7.04
N PRO A 39 19.90 -3.05 8.37
CA PRO A 39 19.23 -2.17 9.34
C PRO A 39 19.67 -0.70 9.27
N ARG A 40 20.96 -0.43 8.94
CA ARG A 40 21.52 0.92 8.79
C ARG A 40 20.91 1.73 7.63
N HIS A 41 20.27 1.06 6.67
CA HIS A 41 19.64 1.71 5.51
C HIS A 41 18.13 1.89 5.70
N ARG A 42 17.58 1.51 6.84
CA ARG A 42 16.17 1.73 7.15
C ARG A 42 15.94 3.20 7.51
N SER A 43 14.85 3.78 7.00
CA SER A 43 14.48 5.17 7.30
C SER A 43 14.33 5.41 8.81
N ARG A 44 14.91 6.50 9.30
CA ARG A 44 14.74 6.97 10.68
C ARG A 44 13.31 7.43 10.98
N LEU A 45 12.54 7.73 9.94
CA LEU A 45 11.13 8.12 10.03
C LEU A 45 10.18 6.92 10.11
N LEU A 46 10.69 5.68 10.16
CA LEU A 46 9.87 4.48 10.21
C LEU A 46 8.80 4.49 11.31
N PRO A 47 9.05 4.97 12.56
CA PRO A 47 8.00 5.09 13.57
C PRO A 47 6.87 6.04 13.17
N LEU A 48 7.21 7.16 12.52
CA LEU A 48 6.23 8.12 12.00
C LEU A 48 5.37 7.50 10.89
N TRP A 49 6.01 6.81 9.94
CA TRP A 49 5.31 6.13 8.85
C TRP A 49 4.41 4.99 9.35
N ARG A 50 4.83 4.28 10.40
CA ARG A 50 4.00 3.26 11.05
C ARG A 50 2.76 3.85 11.70
N ALA A 51 2.89 4.99 12.39
CA ALA A 51 1.77 5.70 12.98
C ALA A 51 0.83 6.26 11.90
N ALA A 52 1.38 6.92 10.87
CA ALA A 52 0.60 7.43 9.75
C ALA A 52 -0.17 6.32 9.04
N GLY A 53 0.48 5.20 8.70
CA GLY A 53 -0.17 4.05 8.08
C GLY A 53 -1.27 3.45 8.97
N TRP A 54 -1.04 3.36 10.29
CA TRP A 54 -2.08 2.90 11.21
C TRP A 54 -3.29 3.83 11.20
N LEU A 55 -3.09 5.14 11.26
CA LEU A 55 -4.17 6.14 11.20
C LEU A 55 -4.90 6.11 9.85
N THR A 56 -4.18 5.91 8.75
CA THR A 56 -4.78 5.75 7.40
C THR A 56 -5.77 4.58 7.33
N GLY A 57 -5.57 3.55 8.13
CA GLY A 57 -6.52 2.46 8.26
C GLY A 57 -7.62 2.70 9.30
N ALA A 58 -7.26 3.23 10.48
CA ALA A 58 -8.18 3.39 11.59
C ALA A 58 -9.25 4.46 11.35
N LEU A 59 -8.89 5.62 10.78
CA LEU A 59 -9.82 6.72 10.56
C LEU A 59 -10.97 6.35 9.61
N PRO A 60 -10.72 5.80 8.40
CA PRO A 60 -11.82 5.37 7.54
C PRO A 60 -12.63 4.22 8.14
N ALA A 61 -12.02 3.36 8.96
CA ALA A 61 -12.74 2.28 9.64
C ALA A 61 -13.74 2.78 10.68
N CYS A 62 -13.56 3.99 11.25
CA CYS A 62 -14.56 4.66 12.09
C CYS A 62 -15.76 5.17 11.25
N VAL A 63 -15.55 5.46 9.96
CA VAL A 63 -16.61 6.00 9.08
C VAL A 63 -17.47 4.87 8.49
N GLY A 64 -16.83 3.75 8.13
CA GLY A 64 -17.54 2.57 7.64
C GLY A 64 -16.86 1.85 6.46
N PRO A 65 -17.44 0.72 6.01
CA PRO A 65 -16.81 -0.17 5.03
C PRO A 65 -16.40 0.53 3.73
N ARG A 66 -17.28 1.37 3.18
CA ARG A 66 -16.99 2.10 1.94
C ARG A 66 -15.77 3.02 2.05
N ALA A 67 -15.61 3.70 3.19
CA ALA A 67 -14.46 4.57 3.41
C ALA A 67 -13.16 3.74 3.49
N VAL A 68 -13.22 2.56 4.09
CA VAL A 68 -12.09 1.62 4.14
C VAL A 68 -11.70 1.19 2.73
N PHE A 69 -12.65 0.66 1.95
CA PHE A 69 -12.34 0.14 0.61
C PHE A 69 -11.83 1.23 -0.32
N ALA A 70 -12.44 2.43 -0.30
CA ALA A 70 -11.96 3.56 -1.10
C ALA A 70 -10.56 4.05 -0.67
N THR A 71 -10.21 3.92 0.61
CA THR A 71 -8.87 4.23 1.09
C THR A 71 -7.86 3.21 0.59
N ILE A 72 -8.18 1.92 0.68
CA ILE A 72 -7.31 0.84 0.18
C ILE A 72 -7.11 0.98 -1.34
N GLU A 73 -8.19 1.12 -2.13
CA GLU A 73 -8.08 1.33 -3.57
C GLU A 73 -7.12 2.48 -3.92
N ALA A 74 -7.21 3.62 -3.20
CA ALA A 74 -6.33 4.76 -3.43
C ALA A 74 -4.86 4.50 -3.05
N VAL A 75 -4.63 3.76 -1.97
CA VAL A 75 -3.28 3.38 -1.53
C VAL A 75 -2.67 2.40 -2.52
N GLU A 76 -3.37 1.34 -2.88
CA GLU A 76 -2.83 0.29 -3.77
C GLU A 76 -2.68 0.80 -5.21
N THR A 77 -3.51 1.75 -5.65
CA THR A 77 -3.27 2.48 -6.91
C THR A 77 -1.94 3.23 -6.88
N PHE A 78 -1.62 3.88 -5.76
CA PHE A 78 -0.32 4.53 -5.61
C PHE A 78 0.82 3.51 -5.59
N VAL A 79 0.67 2.39 -4.87
CA VAL A 79 1.70 1.35 -4.74
C VAL A 79 1.97 0.67 -6.08
N ASP A 80 0.93 0.36 -6.88
CA ASP A 80 1.05 -0.16 -8.25
C ASP A 80 1.93 0.75 -9.12
N HIS A 81 1.66 2.07 -9.11
CA HIS A 81 2.50 3.04 -9.81
C HIS A 81 3.93 3.06 -9.29
N HIS A 82 4.10 3.02 -7.97
CA HIS A 82 5.42 3.07 -7.36
C HIS A 82 6.27 1.84 -7.71
N TYR A 83 5.69 0.64 -7.70
CA TYR A 83 6.39 -0.56 -8.15
C TYR A 83 6.71 -0.52 -9.65
N THR A 84 5.82 0.03 -10.48
CA THR A 84 6.09 0.24 -11.91
C THR A 84 7.31 1.11 -12.11
N GLU A 85 7.40 2.27 -11.43
CA GLU A 85 8.57 3.15 -11.48
C GLU A 85 9.86 2.45 -11.03
N GLN A 86 9.79 1.58 -10.01
CA GLN A 86 10.94 0.83 -9.52
C GLN A 86 11.41 -0.22 -10.55
N ILE A 87 10.50 -0.91 -11.20
CA ILE A 87 10.79 -1.90 -12.24
C ILE A 87 11.42 -1.22 -13.44
N GLU A 88 10.86 -0.11 -13.90
CA GLU A 88 11.42 0.70 -15.00
C GLU A 88 12.84 1.21 -14.68
N LEU A 89 13.09 1.60 -13.43
CA LEU A 89 14.42 1.99 -12.98
C LEU A 89 15.41 0.83 -13.09
N ILE A 90 15.02 -0.39 -12.71
CA ILE A 90 15.88 -1.57 -12.84
C ILE A 90 16.16 -1.87 -14.31
N ASP A 91 15.16 -1.78 -15.19
CA ASP A 91 15.33 -1.98 -16.64
C ASP A 91 16.29 -0.96 -17.25
N HIS A 92 16.29 0.28 -16.75
CA HIS A 92 17.27 1.30 -17.13
C HIS A 92 18.69 1.02 -16.62
N LEU A 93 18.80 0.47 -15.42
CA LEU A 93 20.11 0.16 -14.80
C LEU A 93 20.75 -1.10 -15.36
N ASP A 94 19.97 -2.04 -15.87
CA ASP A 94 20.41 -3.30 -16.47
C ASP A 94 19.65 -3.61 -17.76
N PRO A 95 19.88 -2.82 -18.85
CA PRO A 95 19.18 -3.01 -20.12
C PRO A 95 19.42 -4.36 -20.79
N SER A 96 20.55 -5.00 -20.47
CA SER A 96 20.92 -6.32 -20.99
C SER A 96 20.39 -7.48 -20.14
N HIS A 97 19.73 -7.18 -19.02
CA HIS A 97 19.24 -8.17 -18.04
C HIS A 97 20.32 -9.16 -17.59
N SER A 98 21.55 -8.68 -17.45
CA SER A 98 22.74 -9.49 -17.19
C SER A 98 23.12 -9.58 -15.70
N GLN A 99 22.53 -8.72 -14.85
CA GLN A 99 22.84 -8.67 -13.42
C GLN A 99 21.85 -9.51 -12.61
N PRO A 100 22.26 -10.70 -12.11
CA PRO A 100 21.32 -11.63 -11.44
C PRO A 100 20.59 -11.03 -10.23
N VAL A 101 21.27 -10.15 -9.47
CA VAL A 101 20.69 -9.49 -8.30
C VAL A 101 19.56 -8.53 -8.70
N LEU A 102 19.76 -7.73 -9.75
CA LEU A 102 18.74 -6.82 -10.25
C LEU A 102 17.57 -7.58 -10.87
N GLN A 103 17.83 -8.69 -11.56
CA GLN A 103 16.78 -9.53 -12.12
C GLN A 103 15.96 -10.24 -11.03
N ALA A 104 16.59 -10.69 -9.95
CA ALA A 104 15.88 -11.25 -8.81
C ALA A 104 14.99 -10.19 -8.14
N LEU A 105 15.50 -8.99 -7.91
CA LEU A 105 14.72 -7.87 -7.36
C LEU A 105 13.55 -7.48 -8.29
N ARG A 106 13.80 -7.36 -9.59
CA ARG A 106 12.78 -7.09 -10.60
C ARG A 106 11.63 -8.09 -10.55
N SER A 107 11.97 -9.39 -10.54
CA SER A 107 10.98 -10.47 -10.46
C SER A 107 10.16 -10.39 -9.17
N GLN A 108 10.79 -10.08 -8.05
CA GLN A 108 10.12 -9.92 -6.77
C GLN A 108 9.16 -8.73 -6.77
N LEU A 109 9.57 -7.59 -7.33
CA LEU A 109 8.71 -6.41 -7.46
C LEU A 109 7.50 -6.67 -8.37
N HIS A 110 7.66 -7.47 -9.44
CA HIS A 110 6.53 -7.91 -10.26
C HIS A 110 5.53 -8.76 -9.47
N CYS A 111 6.00 -9.68 -8.62
CA CYS A 111 5.12 -10.47 -7.75
C CYS A 111 4.38 -9.57 -6.76
N PHE A 112 5.08 -8.69 -6.06
CA PHE A 112 4.45 -7.76 -5.12
C PHE A 112 3.42 -6.88 -5.81
N ARG A 113 3.77 -6.30 -6.97
CA ARG A 113 2.84 -5.50 -7.76
C ARG A 113 1.57 -6.26 -8.15
N ALA A 114 1.68 -7.55 -8.48
CA ALA A 114 0.50 -8.37 -8.80
C ALA A 114 -0.42 -8.53 -7.59
N ASP A 115 0.14 -8.74 -6.41
CA ASP A 115 -0.62 -8.81 -5.15
C ASP A 115 -1.32 -7.47 -4.84
N GLU A 116 -0.65 -6.31 -5.04
CA GLU A 116 -1.25 -4.99 -4.82
C GLU A 116 -2.40 -4.68 -5.80
N ILE A 117 -2.27 -5.14 -7.04
CA ILE A 117 -3.35 -5.06 -8.03
C ILE A 117 -4.56 -5.89 -7.56
N GLU A 118 -4.34 -7.09 -7.02
CA GLU A 118 -5.41 -7.91 -6.44
C GLU A 118 -6.08 -7.22 -5.25
N HIS A 119 -5.29 -6.63 -4.33
CA HIS A 119 -5.80 -5.87 -3.19
C HIS A 119 -6.67 -4.68 -3.63
N ARG A 120 -6.19 -3.93 -4.63
CA ARG A 120 -6.92 -2.80 -5.22
C ARG A 120 -8.24 -3.25 -5.82
N ASP A 121 -8.20 -4.28 -6.65
CA ASP A 121 -9.37 -4.76 -7.40
C ASP A 121 -10.41 -5.41 -6.47
N ASP A 122 -9.98 -6.14 -5.41
CA ASP A 122 -10.89 -6.63 -4.35
C ASP A 122 -11.55 -5.47 -3.59
N ALA A 123 -10.83 -4.39 -3.33
CA ALA A 123 -11.38 -3.20 -2.69
C ALA A 123 -12.37 -2.46 -3.62
N ALA A 124 -12.01 -2.25 -4.89
CA ALA A 124 -12.85 -1.59 -5.90
C ALA A 124 -14.18 -2.33 -6.11
N ALA A 125 -14.14 -3.66 -6.25
CA ALA A 125 -15.33 -4.49 -6.41
C ALA A 125 -16.33 -4.34 -5.23
N ARG A 126 -15.83 -4.03 -4.02
CA ARG A 126 -16.68 -3.80 -2.84
C ARG A 126 -17.26 -2.38 -2.80
N ILE A 127 -16.62 -1.42 -3.44
CA ILE A 127 -17.15 -0.06 -3.59
C ILE A 127 -18.32 -0.05 -4.58
N ASP A 128 -18.20 -0.75 -5.68
CA ASP A 128 -19.21 -0.81 -6.75
C ASP A 128 -20.56 -1.40 -6.28
N GLN A 129 -20.57 -2.14 -5.18
CA GLN A 129 -21.81 -2.61 -4.55
C GLN A 129 -22.66 -1.49 -3.93
N HIS A 130 -22.16 -0.24 -3.91
CA HIS A 130 -22.84 0.91 -3.32
C HIS A 130 -23.32 1.87 -4.43
N ALA A 131 -24.61 2.00 -4.56
CA ALA A 131 -25.25 2.76 -5.65
C ALA A 131 -25.03 4.29 -5.63
N SER A 132 -24.46 4.86 -4.58
CA SER A 132 -24.31 6.32 -4.42
C SER A 132 -22.89 6.78 -4.76
N PRO A 133 -22.68 7.99 -5.33
CA PRO A 133 -21.36 8.56 -5.51
C PRO A 133 -20.67 8.83 -4.14
N PRO A 134 -19.33 8.85 -4.06
CA PRO A 134 -18.62 9.15 -2.83
C PRO A 134 -18.89 10.60 -2.37
N SER A 135 -19.03 10.79 -1.05
CA SER A 135 -19.20 12.12 -0.46
C SER A 135 -17.99 13.03 -0.75
N ALA A 136 -18.20 14.36 -0.69
CA ALA A 136 -17.12 15.31 -0.86
C ALA A 136 -15.98 15.10 0.15
N THR A 137 -16.34 14.76 1.40
CA THR A 137 -15.37 14.46 2.47
C THR A 137 -14.54 13.21 2.13
N LEU A 138 -15.17 12.15 1.62
CA LEU A 138 -14.45 10.94 1.23
C LEU A 138 -13.51 11.21 0.04
N ARG A 139 -13.94 11.99 -0.94
CA ARG A 139 -13.07 12.39 -2.06
C ARG A 139 -11.86 13.19 -1.59
N LEU A 140 -12.07 14.14 -0.67
CA LEU A 140 -10.97 14.92 -0.09
C LEU A 140 -9.99 14.00 0.68
N TRP A 141 -10.51 13.05 1.45
CA TRP A 141 -9.69 12.06 2.15
C TRP A 141 -8.83 11.24 1.18
N ILE A 142 -9.42 10.68 0.12
CA ILE A 142 -8.72 9.90 -0.91
C ILE A 142 -7.59 10.75 -1.55
N CYS A 143 -7.89 12.01 -1.90
CA CYS A 143 -6.88 12.92 -2.42
C CYS A 143 -5.74 13.16 -1.42
N ALA A 144 -6.06 13.34 -0.14
CA ALA A 144 -5.07 13.55 0.92
C ALA A 144 -4.18 12.32 1.12
N VAL A 145 -4.77 11.11 1.11
CA VAL A 145 -4.03 9.85 1.19
C VAL A 145 -3.07 9.69 0.01
N GLY A 146 -3.54 9.89 -1.21
CA GLY A 146 -2.69 9.80 -2.41
C GLY A 146 -1.54 10.84 -2.42
N ALA A 147 -1.83 12.08 -2.01
CA ALA A 147 -0.81 13.12 -1.89
C ALA A 147 0.20 12.82 -0.78
N GLY A 148 -0.28 12.32 0.37
CA GLY A 148 0.54 11.90 1.51
C GLY A 148 1.49 10.76 1.16
N SER A 149 1.01 9.74 0.43
CA SER A 149 1.82 8.61 -0.03
C SER A 149 2.96 9.07 -0.94
N ARG A 150 2.66 9.92 -1.94
CA ARG A 150 3.68 10.52 -2.81
C ARG A 150 4.69 11.37 -2.03
N GLY A 151 4.22 12.15 -1.07
CA GLY A 151 5.06 12.96 -0.20
C GLY A 151 6.00 12.12 0.66
N ALA A 152 5.48 11.05 1.25
CA ALA A 152 6.27 10.12 2.07
C ALA A 152 7.45 9.52 1.29
N VAL A 153 7.20 9.04 0.07
CA VAL A 153 8.27 8.48 -0.79
C VAL A 153 9.32 9.54 -1.12
N LYS A 154 8.91 10.77 -1.45
CA LYS A 154 9.86 11.86 -1.71
C LYS A 154 10.74 12.17 -0.50
N ILE A 155 10.15 12.25 0.69
CA ILE A 155 10.89 12.51 1.94
C ILE A 155 11.87 11.37 2.23
N CYS A 156 11.46 10.11 2.07
CA CYS A 156 12.33 8.96 2.32
C CYS A 156 13.57 8.89 1.41
N ARG A 157 13.58 9.58 0.27
CA ARG A 157 14.76 9.68 -0.60
C ARG A 157 15.86 10.57 -0.02
N TRP A 158 15.55 11.39 1.00
CA TRP A 158 16.47 12.39 1.57
C TRP A 158 16.89 12.09 3.03
N VAL A 159 16.34 11.02 3.66
CA VAL A 159 16.52 10.78 5.11
C VAL A 159 17.02 9.35 5.40
#